data_c4816cfeba20c1310184513fbb2d9c3b
#
_entry.id   c4816cfeba20c1310184513fbb2d9c3b
#
_cell.length_a   1.000
_cell.length_b   1.000
_cell.length_c   1.000
_cell.angle_alpha   90.00
_cell.angle_beta   90.00
_cell.angle_gamma   90.00
#
_symmetry.space_group_name_H-M   'P 1'
#
loop_
_entity.id
_entity.type
_entity.pdbx_description
1 polymer ?
#
loop_
_entity_poly.entity_id
_entity_poly.type
_entity_poly.pdbx_seq_one_letter_code
_entity_poly.pdbx_strand_id
1 'polypeptide(L)'
;MNLIIKSLNFSYQSEEVFKDLNLNFNSGILNLVSGPSGSGKTTLLNLIAGLEKPSSGLIMLDDDAQSSNDKFIEPENRNIGFIFQDFALFPHLNIKQNIEFSGNRNEELLNKLINKLSIANHLSKYPHELSGGQQ
;
A
#
# COMPACT_ATOMS: atom_id res chain seq x y z
N MET A 1 -9.58 1.96 -12.03
CA MET A 1 -9.97 1.51 -10.67
C MET A 1 -10.32 2.74 -9.85
N ASN A 2 -11.60 2.90 -9.49
CA ASN A 2 -12.07 3.96 -8.59
C ASN A 2 -12.05 3.44 -7.16
N LEU A 3 -11.68 4.28 -6.21
CA LEU A 3 -11.75 3.97 -4.78
C LEU A 3 -12.83 4.84 -4.14
N ILE A 4 -13.80 4.21 -3.52
CA ILE A 4 -14.92 4.88 -2.84
C ILE A 4 -14.91 4.48 -1.37
N ILE A 5 -14.95 5.47 -0.49
CA ILE A 5 -15.07 5.31 0.95
C ILE A 5 -16.36 6.00 1.39
N LYS A 6 -17.20 5.28 2.14
CA LYS A 6 -18.48 5.81 2.65
C LYS A 6 -18.64 5.53 4.13
N SER A 7 -18.95 6.58 4.87
CA SER A 7 -19.26 6.55 6.32
C SER A 7 -18.24 5.74 7.12
N LEU A 8 -16.94 5.89 6.78
CA LEU A 8 -15.87 5.14 7.40
C LEU A 8 -15.61 5.66 8.80
N ASN A 9 -15.64 4.73 9.77
CA ASN A 9 -15.29 5.00 11.16
C ASN A 9 -14.12 4.12 11.57
N PHE A 10 -13.16 4.71 12.27
CA PHE A 10 -12.01 4.00 12.78
C PHE A 10 -11.42 4.67 14.02
N SER A 11 -11.03 3.87 15.00
CA SER A 11 -10.37 4.31 16.23
C SER A 11 -9.24 3.35 16.60
N TYR A 12 -8.12 3.88 17.10
CA TYR A 12 -7.14 3.09 17.83
C TYR A 12 -7.52 3.11 19.32
N GLN A 13 -7.89 1.96 19.88
CA GLN A 13 -8.37 1.89 21.25
C GLN A 13 -9.53 2.88 21.50
N SER A 14 -9.27 3.95 22.23
CA SER A 14 -10.23 5.02 22.55
C SER A 14 -10.04 6.30 21.74
N GLU A 15 -9.00 6.39 20.90
CA GLU A 15 -8.70 7.57 20.06
C GLU A 15 -9.40 7.46 18.72
N GLU A 16 -10.42 8.29 18.49
CA GLU A 16 -11.14 8.36 17.23
C GLU A 16 -10.25 9.03 16.16
N VAL A 17 -9.95 8.28 15.08
CA VAL A 17 -9.15 8.78 13.94
C VAL A 17 -10.06 9.25 12.82
N PHE A 18 -11.10 8.47 12.51
CA PHE A 18 -12.09 8.81 11.49
C PHE A 18 -13.51 8.63 12.02
N LYS A 19 -14.35 9.63 11.72
CA LYS A 19 -15.77 9.63 12.00
C LYS A 19 -16.53 10.04 10.75
N ASP A 20 -17.37 9.14 10.25
CA ASP A 20 -18.19 9.31 9.04
C ASP A 20 -17.38 9.84 7.83
N LEU A 21 -16.16 9.33 7.63
CA LEU A 21 -15.29 9.77 6.55
C LEU A 21 -15.84 9.30 5.20
N ASN A 22 -16.01 10.25 4.27
CA ASN A 22 -16.49 10.00 2.92
C ASN A 22 -15.48 10.55 1.92
N LEU A 23 -14.92 9.70 1.04
CA LEU A 23 -13.93 10.06 0.02
C LEU A 23 -14.22 9.32 -1.28
N ASN A 24 -13.82 9.95 -2.38
CA ASN A 24 -13.87 9.34 -3.71
C ASN A 24 -12.58 9.69 -4.47
N PHE A 25 -11.88 8.66 -4.93
CA PHE A 25 -10.65 8.78 -5.70
C PHE A 25 -10.88 8.21 -7.11
N ASN A 26 -10.63 9.04 -8.11
CA ASN A 26 -10.83 8.66 -9.49
C ASN A 26 -9.63 7.88 -10.04
N SER A 27 -9.93 6.95 -10.92
CA SER A 27 -8.92 6.17 -11.65
C SER A 27 -8.19 7.02 -12.69
N GLY A 28 -6.99 6.58 -13.07
CA GLY A 28 -6.22 7.17 -14.17
C GLY A 28 -5.54 8.50 -13.84
N ILE A 29 -5.66 8.99 -12.61
CA ILE A 29 -5.00 10.22 -12.14
C ILE A 29 -4.21 9.95 -10.86
N LEU A 30 -3.23 10.82 -10.58
CA LEU A 30 -2.55 10.83 -9.29
C LEU A 30 -3.45 11.51 -8.26
N ASN A 31 -3.84 10.77 -7.22
CA ASN A 31 -4.57 11.31 -6.08
C ASN A 31 -3.59 11.59 -4.94
N LEU A 32 -3.62 12.78 -4.37
CA LEU A 32 -2.75 13.21 -3.27
C LEU A 32 -3.56 13.38 -1.98
N VAL A 33 -3.13 12.70 -0.92
CA VAL A 33 -3.64 12.91 0.44
C VAL A 33 -2.60 13.69 1.23
N SER A 34 -2.90 14.92 1.61
CA SER A 34 -2.00 15.80 2.35
C SER A 34 -2.63 16.26 3.67
N GLY A 35 -1.79 16.66 4.62
CA GLY A 35 -2.22 17.13 5.95
C GLY A 35 -1.08 17.05 6.96
N PRO A 36 -1.25 17.63 8.16
CA PRO A 36 -0.25 17.62 9.22
C PRO A 36 0.07 16.19 9.69
N SER A 37 1.18 16.07 10.45
CA SER A 37 1.49 14.79 11.12
C SER A 37 0.37 14.44 12.11
N GLY A 38 0.03 13.15 12.20
CA GLY A 38 -1.06 12.67 13.05
C GLY A 38 -2.48 12.82 12.48
N SER A 39 -2.66 13.39 11.28
CA SER A 39 -4.01 13.55 10.68
C SER A 39 -4.61 12.27 10.09
N GLY A 40 -4.04 11.10 10.35
CA GLY A 40 -4.60 9.80 9.91
C GLY A 40 -4.23 9.37 8.49
N LYS A 41 -3.33 10.07 7.76
CA LYS A 41 -2.98 9.70 6.37
C LYS A 41 -2.51 8.25 6.21
N THR A 42 -1.57 7.83 7.05
CA THR A 42 -1.06 6.45 7.07
C THR A 42 -2.17 5.47 7.46
N THR A 43 -2.99 5.82 8.45
CA THR A 43 -4.14 5.02 8.85
C THR A 43 -5.14 4.83 7.71
N LEU A 44 -5.42 5.89 6.94
CA LEU A 44 -6.27 5.81 5.76
C LEU A 44 -5.72 4.82 4.72
N LEU A 45 -4.42 4.92 4.42
CA LEU A 45 -3.76 4.00 3.47
C LEU A 45 -3.79 2.56 3.99
N ASN A 46 -3.54 2.34 5.28
CA ASN A 46 -3.61 1.02 5.91
C ASN A 46 -5.01 0.41 5.81
N LEU A 47 -6.06 1.20 6.05
CA LEU A 47 -7.46 0.76 5.92
C LEU A 47 -7.80 0.41 4.46
N ILE A 48 -7.33 1.19 3.50
CA ILE A 48 -7.51 0.92 2.06
C ILE A 48 -6.79 -0.38 1.67
N ALA A 49 -5.55 -0.57 2.14
CA ALA A 49 -4.76 -1.76 1.86
C ALA A 49 -5.26 -3.02 2.61
N GLY A 50 -6.09 -2.86 3.66
CA GLY A 50 -6.55 -3.97 4.51
C GLY A 50 -5.59 -4.36 5.63
N LEU A 51 -4.56 -3.54 5.87
CA LEU A 51 -3.62 -3.73 6.99
C LEU A 51 -4.28 -3.37 8.33
N GLU A 52 -5.35 -2.58 8.28
CA GLU A 52 -6.21 -2.25 9.41
C GLU A 52 -7.67 -2.52 9.03
N LYS A 53 -8.48 -2.92 10.02
CA LYS A 53 -9.92 -3.18 9.81
C LYS A 53 -10.73 -2.01 10.35
N PRO A 54 -11.60 -1.38 9.52
CA PRO A 54 -12.45 -0.30 9.99
C PRO A 54 -13.46 -0.78 11.04
N SER A 55 -13.84 0.10 11.95
CA SER A 55 -14.89 -0.17 12.94
C SER A 55 -16.26 -0.29 12.27
N SER A 56 -16.51 0.52 11.25
CA SER A 56 -17.70 0.44 10.39
C SER A 56 -17.49 1.27 9.12
N GLY A 57 -18.44 1.17 8.19
CA GLY A 57 -18.41 1.88 6.90
C GLY A 57 -18.04 0.97 5.75
N LEU A 58 -17.79 1.58 4.59
CA LEU A 58 -17.60 0.86 3.33
C LEU A 58 -16.35 1.37 2.62
N ILE A 59 -15.51 0.45 2.17
CA ILE A 59 -14.39 0.69 1.25
C ILE A 59 -14.62 -0.15 0.00
N MET A 60 -14.71 0.48 -1.17
CA MET A 60 -14.91 -0.19 -2.46
C MET A 60 -13.77 0.14 -3.42
N LEU A 61 -13.35 -0.87 -4.17
CA LEU A 61 -12.52 -0.72 -5.37
C LEU A 61 -13.36 -1.11 -6.58
N ASP A 62 -13.61 -0.14 -7.45
CA ASP A 62 -14.62 -0.24 -8.50
C ASP A 62 -15.98 -0.68 -7.92
N ASP A 63 -16.53 -1.81 -8.36
CA ASP A 63 -17.80 -2.34 -7.87
C ASP A 63 -17.64 -3.39 -6.75
N ASP A 64 -16.39 -3.65 -6.32
CA ASP A 64 -16.09 -4.66 -5.31
C ASP A 64 -15.89 -4.04 -3.92
N ALA A 65 -16.71 -4.45 -2.94
CA ALA A 65 -16.51 -4.10 -1.55
C ALA A 65 -15.28 -4.84 -0.99
N GLN A 66 -14.28 -4.06 -0.57
CA GLN A 66 -13.08 -4.54 0.09
C GLN A 66 -13.28 -4.66 1.61
N SER A 67 -14.11 -3.77 2.15
CA SER A 67 -14.46 -3.75 3.57
C SER A 67 -15.86 -3.19 3.75
N SER A 68 -16.69 -3.87 4.54
CA SER A 68 -18.03 -3.44 4.93
C SER A 68 -18.34 -3.99 6.33
N ASN A 69 -19.54 -3.78 6.86
CA ASN A 69 -19.94 -4.34 8.14
C ASN A 69 -19.87 -5.88 8.16
N ASP A 70 -20.17 -6.53 7.02
CA ASP A 70 -20.28 -8.00 6.91
C ASP A 70 -19.13 -8.63 6.11
N LYS A 71 -18.25 -7.81 5.51
CA LYS A 71 -17.18 -8.29 4.63
C LYS A 71 -15.86 -7.59 4.94
N PHE A 72 -14.79 -8.37 5.05
CA PHE A 72 -13.43 -7.85 5.08
C PHE A 72 -12.54 -8.74 4.22
N ILE A 73 -11.90 -8.14 3.22
CA ILE A 73 -10.92 -8.82 2.36
C ILE A 73 -9.54 -8.57 2.95
N GLU A 74 -8.80 -9.64 3.21
CA GLU A 74 -7.43 -9.57 3.71
C GLU A 74 -6.50 -8.90 2.69
N PRO A 75 -5.39 -8.25 3.12
CA PRO A 75 -4.49 -7.46 2.27
C PRO A 75 -4.02 -8.21 1.02
N GLU A 76 -3.63 -9.48 1.16
CA GLU A 76 -3.12 -10.33 0.07
C GLU A 76 -4.15 -10.60 -1.02
N ASN A 77 -5.44 -10.41 -0.72
CA ASN A 77 -6.56 -10.64 -1.64
C ASN A 77 -7.13 -9.34 -2.24
N ARG A 78 -6.60 -8.15 -1.86
CA ARG A 78 -7.11 -6.86 -2.35
C ARG A 78 -6.57 -6.42 -3.70
N ASN A 79 -5.60 -7.12 -4.25
CA ASN A 79 -4.94 -6.76 -5.51
C ASN A 79 -4.43 -5.30 -5.54
N ILE A 80 -3.89 -4.83 -4.41
CA ILE A 80 -3.31 -3.49 -4.20
C ILE A 80 -1.80 -3.62 -4.03
N GLY A 81 -1.02 -2.83 -4.76
CA GLY A 81 0.38 -2.61 -4.45
C GLY A 81 0.52 -1.56 -3.34
N PHE A 82 1.24 -1.87 -2.28
CA PHE A 82 1.47 -0.97 -1.15
C PHE A 82 2.97 -0.73 -0.95
N ILE A 83 3.37 0.54 -0.85
CA ILE A 83 4.75 0.93 -0.56
C ILE A 83 4.80 1.47 0.86
N PHE A 84 5.55 0.79 1.73
CA PHE A 84 5.75 1.21 3.12
C PHE A 84 6.71 2.40 3.21
N GLN A 85 6.56 3.22 4.23
CA GLN A 85 7.41 4.39 4.46
C GLN A 85 8.87 3.99 4.78
N ASP A 86 9.07 2.84 5.40
CA ASP A 86 10.36 2.25 5.75
C ASP A 86 10.86 1.22 4.73
N PHE A 87 10.30 1.29 3.51
CA PHE A 87 10.58 0.40 2.36
C PHE A 87 10.23 -1.08 2.58
N ALA A 88 10.14 -1.56 3.82
CA ALA A 88 9.82 -2.95 4.22
C ALA A 88 10.64 -4.02 3.48
N LEU A 89 11.91 -3.73 3.18
CA LEU A 89 12.82 -4.69 2.57
C LEU A 89 13.27 -5.74 3.60
N PHE A 90 13.37 -6.99 3.16
CA PHE A 90 13.91 -8.08 3.97
C PHE A 90 15.43 -7.90 4.12
N PRO A 91 15.95 -7.58 5.32
CA PRO A 91 17.36 -7.21 5.48
C PRO A 91 18.34 -8.37 5.27
N HIS A 92 17.87 -9.60 5.37
CA HIS A 92 18.64 -10.83 5.16
C HIS A 92 18.64 -11.33 3.71
N LEU A 93 17.90 -10.68 2.82
CA LEU A 93 17.84 -10.96 1.39
C LEU A 93 18.56 -9.85 0.62
N ASN A 94 19.29 -10.20 -0.45
CA ASN A 94 19.82 -9.20 -1.37
C ASN A 94 18.68 -8.58 -2.21
N ILE A 95 18.98 -7.51 -2.96
CA ILE A 95 17.97 -6.77 -3.72
C ILE A 95 17.29 -7.66 -4.77
N LYS A 96 18.04 -8.52 -5.45
CA LYS A 96 17.44 -9.47 -6.39
C LYS A 96 16.43 -10.38 -5.70
N GLN A 97 16.81 -10.97 -4.56
CA GLN A 97 15.93 -11.85 -3.78
C GLN A 97 14.70 -11.10 -3.22
N ASN A 98 14.85 -9.84 -2.79
CA ASN A 98 13.72 -9.00 -2.38
C ASN A 98 12.73 -8.79 -3.53
N ILE A 99 13.22 -8.43 -4.72
CA ILE A 99 12.37 -8.23 -5.91
C ILE A 99 11.68 -9.53 -6.33
N GLU A 100 12.36 -10.65 -6.19
CA GLU A 100 11.88 -11.97 -6.59
C GLU A 100 11.01 -12.67 -5.54
N PHE A 101 10.84 -12.07 -4.37
CA PHE A 101 10.22 -12.70 -3.20
C PHE A 101 8.79 -13.18 -3.45
N SER A 102 7.98 -12.43 -4.20
CA SER A 102 6.57 -12.78 -4.47
C SER A 102 6.39 -14.01 -5.39
N GLY A 103 7.44 -14.43 -6.10
CA GLY A 103 7.40 -15.59 -7.01
C GLY A 103 6.58 -15.40 -8.30
N ASN A 104 5.59 -14.51 -8.30
CA ASN A 104 4.73 -14.28 -9.46
C ASN A 104 5.18 -13.01 -10.19
N ARG A 105 5.92 -13.17 -11.29
CA ARG A 105 6.54 -12.04 -11.99
C ARG A 105 6.50 -12.20 -13.51
N ASN A 106 6.40 -11.07 -14.18
CA ASN A 106 6.68 -10.92 -15.59
C ASN A 106 8.16 -10.56 -15.76
N GLU A 107 8.99 -11.51 -16.17
CA GLU A 107 10.46 -11.32 -16.29
C GLU A 107 10.83 -10.22 -17.28
N GLU A 108 10.10 -10.07 -18.38
CA GLU A 108 10.35 -9.01 -19.37
C GLU A 108 10.13 -7.62 -18.75
N LEU A 109 9.01 -7.44 -18.05
CA LEU A 109 8.72 -6.19 -17.35
C LEU A 109 9.74 -5.91 -16.25
N LEU A 110 10.14 -6.94 -15.49
CA LEU A 110 11.14 -6.82 -14.45
C LEU A 110 12.48 -6.34 -15.00
N ASN A 111 12.99 -6.98 -16.06
CA ASN A 111 14.24 -6.59 -16.71
C ASN A 111 14.17 -5.15 -17.26
N LYS A 112 13.04 -4.77 -17.85
CA LYS A 112 12.81 -3.39 -18.31
C LYS A 112 12.85 -2.38 -17.16
N LEU A 113 12.26 -2.70 -16.01
CA LEU A 113 12.25 -1.84 -14.82
C LEU A 113 13.66 -1.73 -14.21
N ILE A 114 14.38 -2.86 -14.05
CA ILE A 114 15.76 -2.89 -13.55
C ILE A 114 16.66 -1.94 -14.37
N ASN A 115 16.55 -2.01 -15.69
CA ASN A 115 17.32 -1.15 -16.59
C ASN A 115 16.89 0.33 -16.50
N LYS A 116 15.57 0.57 -16.51
CA LYS A 116 15.02 1.93 -16.44
C LYS A 116 15.38 2.64 -15.13
N LEU A 117 15.40 1.90 -14.00
CA LEU A 117 15.76 2.41 -12.69
C LEU A 117 17.27 2.39 -12.43
N SER A 118 18.08 1.83 -13.37
CA SER A 118 19.55 1.74 -13.26
C SER A 118 20.03 0.98 -12.02
N ILE A 119 19.27 -0.02 -11.56
CA ILE A 119 19.56 -0.79 -10.34
C ILE A 119 20.32 -2.09 -10.62
N ALA A 120 20.65 -2.40 -11.87
CA ALA A 120 21.33 -3.65 -12.25
C ALA A 120 22.60 -3.92 -11.41
N ASN A 121 23.41 -2.89 -11.14
CA ASN A 121 24.64 -2.99 -10.36
C ASN A 121 24.41 -3.14 -8.84
N HIS A 122 23.19 -3.08 -8.39
CA HIS A 122 22.81 -3.18 -6.97
C HIS A 122 22.12 -4.50 -6.63
N LEU A 123 21.80 -5.34 -7.60
CA LEU A 123 20.99 -6.55 -7.40
C LEU A 123 21.62 -7.56 -6.41
N SER A 124 22.96 -7.62 -6.33
CA SER A 124 23.67 -8.49 -5.39
C SER A 124 23.88 -7.90 -4.01
N LYS A 125 23.60 -6.60 -3.82
CA LYS A 125 23.77 -5.90 -2.55
C LYS A 125 22.60 -6.19 -1.60
N TYR A 126 22.86 -6.03 -0.31
CA TYR A 126 21.84 -6.08 0.73
C TYR A 126 21.26 -4.68 0.99
N PRO A 127 20.03 -4.56 1.57
CA PRO A 127 19.42 -3.27 1.85
C PRO A 127 20.31 -2.29 2.61
N HIS A 128 21.05 -2.74 3.62
CA HIS A 128 21.94 -1.90 4.43
C HIS A 128 23.16 -1.33 3.67
N GLU A 129 23.47 -1.84 2.47
CA GLU A 129 24.54 -1.36 1.60
C GLU A 129 24.07 -0.27 0.63
N LEU A 130 22.79 0.07 0.66
CA LEU A 130 22.17 1.05 -0.22
C LEU A 130 21.86 2.34 0.53
N SER A 131 21.91 3.47 -0.19
CA SER A 131 21.34 4.72 0.31
C SER A 131 19.81 4.68 0.30
N GLY A 132 19.14 5.52 1.10
CA GLY A 132 17.68 5.57 1.14
C GLY A 132 17.01 5.85 -0.22
N GLY A 133 17.67 6.54 -1.13
CA GLY A 133 17.16 6.75 -2.49
C GLY A 133 17.42 5.58 -3.45
N GLN A 134 18.21 4.58 -3.01
CA GLN A 134 18.49 3.35 -3.78
C GLN A 134 17.66 2.16 -3.28
N GLN A 135 17.10 2.25 -2.08
CA GLN A 135 16.16 1.29 -1.49
C GLN A 135 14.77 1.51 -2.05
#